data_f379c4d867d8276dccde17bfcf1ee84f
#
_entry.id   f379c4d867d8276dccde17bfcf1ee84f
#
_cell.length_a   1.000
_cell.length_b   1.000
_cell.length_c   1.000
_cell.angle_alpha   90.00
_cell.angle_beta   90.00
_cell.angle_gamma   90.00
#
_symmetry.space_group_name_H-M   'P 1'
#
loop_
_entity.id
_entity.type
_entity.pdbx_description
1 polymer ?
#
loop_
_entity_poly.entity_id
_entity_poly.type
_entity_poly.pdbx_seq_one_letter_code
_entity_poly.pdbx_strand_id
1 'polypeptide(L)'
;YYKHPPAADDSEAIPCKPIVNHELAVKRKLCSLRSYFDYMFRSKRLSANVSQLVELPKIHEKPILRLTADELQKMLELSQTGENMTKGQAKFHKLTATRDYAMLSLFLGTGIRVSECVGLNIEDIDFSQNAFLVTRKGGNQVVLYFPQEVADALQAYLVQREHIDALPGHENALFLSLQRKRMNQRSIQKLVKKYAAYAAPLKPRISPHKLRSTFGTNLYHATGDIYLVADVLGHTSVDTTRKHYADMTDSRRRMAAEHVHLPTAEGNADSQEVFPTEEQP
;
A
#
# COMPACT_ATOMS: atom_id res chain seq x y z
N TYR A 1 5.63 -7.18 -30.60
CA TYR A 1 5.66 -8.50 -29.93
C TYR A 1 4.25 -9.03 -29.90
N TYR A 2 3.95 -10.07 -30.65
CA TYR A 2 2.71 -10.83 -30.58
C TYR A 2 2.79 -11.81 -29.42
N LYS A 3 1.68 -11.98 -28.69
CA LYS A 3 1.62 -12.90 -27.56
C LYS A 3 1.70 -14.38 -28.01
N HIS A 4 1.29 -14.61 -29.24
CA HIS A 4 1.48 -15.84 -30.00
C HIS A 4 1.80 -15.45 -31.43
N PRO A 5 2.93 -15.86 -32.02
CA PRO A 5 3.12 -15.73 -33.47
C PRO A 5 2.02 -16.57 -34.15
N PRO A 6 1.41 -16.06 -35.23
CA PRO A 6 0.47 -16.88 -36.00
C PRO A 6 1.21 -18.15 -36.47
N ALA A 7 0.58 -19.30 -36.30
CA ALA A 7 1.06 -20.54 -36.91
C ALA A 7 1.05 -20.34 -38.44
N ALA A 8 2.06 -20.83 -39.11
CA ALA A 8 2.32 -20.51 -40.52
C ALA A 8 1.23 -21.00 -41.51
N ASP A 9 0.13 -21.61 -41.03
CA ASP A 9 -0.84 -22.29 -41.90
C ASP A 9 -2.33 -21.97 -41.59
N ASP A 10 -2.64 -20.97 -40.77
CA ASP A 10 -4.05 -20.60 -40.50
C ASP A 10 -4.52 -19.45 -41.37
N SER A 11 -5.21 -19.77 -42.48
CA SER A 11 -5.90 -18.82 -43.36
C SER A 11 -7.10 -18.08 -42.69
N GLU A 12 -7.39 -18.36 -41.41
CA GLU A 12 -8.42 -17.73 -40.59
C GLU A 12 -7.86 -17.12 -39.29
N ALA A 13 -6.62 -16.63 -39.30
CA ALA A 13 -6.04 -16.01 -38.11
C ALA A 13 -6.83 -14.74 -37.75
N ILE A 14 -7.53 -14.76 -36.64
CA ILE A 14 -8.16 -13.57 -36.02
C ILE A 14 -7.05 -12.50 -35.87
N PRO A 15 -7.20 -11.30 -36.45
CA PRO A 15 -6.18 -10.27 -36.40
C PRO A 15 -5.85 -9.90 -34.95
N CYS A 16 -4.73 -10.42 -34.45
CA CYS A 16 -4.28 -10.14 -33.10
C CYS A 16 -3.81 -8.70 -33.02
N LYS A 17 -4.47 -7.87 -32.23
CA LYS A 17 -4.05 -6.48 -32.05
C LYS A 17 -2.60 -6.44 -31.58
N PRO A 18 -1.72 -5.67 -32.23
CA PRO A 18 -0.33 -5.57 -31.81
C PRO A 18 -0.24 -5.07 -30.37
N ILE A 19 0.54 -5.76 -29.54
CA ILE A 19 0.78 -5.34 -28.16
C ILE A 19 1.81 -4.20 -28.20
N VAL A 20 1.33 -2.97 -28.05
CA VAL A 20 2.19 -1.79 -27.96
C VAL A 20 2.63 -1.63 -26.50
N ASN A 21 3.94 -1.47 -26.30
CA ASN A 21 4.48 -1.15 -24.97
C ASN A 21 4.12 0.30 -24.61
N HIS A 22 3.48 0.47 -23.45
CA HIS A 22 3.27 1.81 -22.88
C HIS A 22 4.58 2.42 -22.39
N GLU A 23 4.63 3.75 -22.28
CA GLU A 23 5.79 4.57 -21.89
C GLU A 23 6.55 4.01 -20.67
N LEU A 24 5.83 3.63 -19.60
CA LEU A 24 6.42 3.02 -18.41
C LEU A 24 7.13 1.69 -18.70
N ALA A 25 6.59 0.87 -19.61
CA ALA A 25 7.19 -0.41 -19.98
C ALA A 25 8.45 -0.17 -20.82
N VAL A 26 8.41 0.80 -21.74
CA VAL A 26 9.56 1.22 -22.53
C VAL A 26 10.66 1.78 -21.62
N LYS A 27 10.31 2.72 -20.72
CA LYS A 27 11.27 3.28 -19.76
C LYS A 27 11.94 2.20 -18.91
N ARG A 28 11.17 1.23 -18.37
CA ARG A 28 11.73 0.13 -17.57
C ARG A 28 12.71 -0.72 -18.36
N LYS A 29 12.41 -1.04 -19.63
CA LYS A 29 13.31 -1.79 -20.51
C LYS A 29 14.58 -1.01 -20.79
N LEU A 30 14.47 0.29 -21.10
CA LEU A 30 15.62 1.16 -21.31
C LEU A 30 16.47 1.31 -20.05
N CYS A 31 15.89 1.43 -18.88
CA CYS A 31 16.63 1.45 -17.61
C CYS A 31 17.39 0.13 -17.38
N SER A 32 16.79 -1.03 -17.69
CA SER A 32 17.50 -2.31 -17.59
C SER A 32 18.66 -2.41 -18.58
N LEU A 33 18.48 -1.94 -19.81
CA LEU A 33 19.57 -1.86 -20.79
C LEU A 33 20.66 -0.90 -20.33
N ARG A 34 20.32 0.28 -19.81
CA ARG A 34 21.30 1.22 -19.26
C ARG A 34 22.12 0.60 -18.13
N SER A 35 21.49 -0.11 -17.19
CA SER A 35 22.19 -0.81 -16.11
C SER A 35 23.15 -1.88 -16.65
N TYR A 36 22.76 -2.60 -17.71
CA TYR A 36 23.63 -3.58 -18.37
C TYR A 36 24.83 -2.91 -19.06
N PHE A 37 24.60 -1.87 -19.85
CA PHE A 37 25.69 -1.14 -20.53
C PHE A 37 26.61 -0.44 -19.52
N ASP A 38 26.09 0.07 -18.42
CA ASP A 38 26.86 0.65 -17.32
C ASP A 38 27.78 -0.41 -16.68
N TYR A 39 27.27 -1.61 -16.43
CA TYR A 39 28.06 -2.74 -15.95
C TYR A 39 29.17 -3.10 -16.95
N MET A 40 28.86 -3.23 -18.23
CA MET A 40 29.83 -3.56 -19.27
C MET A 40 30.93 -2.49 -19.41
N PHE A 41 30.56 -1.22 -19.29
CA PHE A 41 31.50 -0.10 -19.31
C PHE A 41 32.40 -0.09 -18.07
N ARG A 42 31.82 -0.22 -16.86
CA ARG A 42 32.60 -0.29 -15.59
C ARG A 42 33.55 -1.50 -15.55
N SER A 43 33.13 -2.62 -16.11
CA SER A 43 33.99 -3.81 -16.24
C SER A 43 34.98 -3.73 -17.39
N LYS A 44 35.18 -2.57 -18.01
CA LYS A 44 36.11 -2.32 -19.12
C LYS A 44 35.89 -3.22 -20.33
N ARG A 45 34.67 -3.75 -20.50
CA ARG A 45 34.31 -4.55 -21.69
C ARG A 45 33.80 -3.70 -22.85
N LEU A 46 33.49 -2.44 -22.60
CA LEU A 46 33.12 -1.43 -23.60
C LEU A 46 33.98 -0.19 -23.39
N SER A 47 34.36 0.46 -24.51
CA SER A 47 35.10 1.71 -24.50
C SER A 47 34.24 2.93 -24.17
N ALA A 48 32.94 2.85 -24.44
CA ALA A 48 31.98 3.93 -24.16
C ALA A 48 30.61 3.37 -23.81
N ASN A 49 29.84 4.10 -22.97
CA ASN A 49 28.46 3.75 -22.61
C ASN A 49 27.48 4.49 -23.54
N VAL A 50 27.19 3.91 -24.70
CA VAL A 50 26.28 4.48 -25.71
C VAL A 50 24.81 4.52 -25.26
N SER A 51 24.43 3.77 -24.23
CA SER A 51 23.04 3.72 -23.74
C SER A 51 22.57 5.02 -23.09
N GLN A 52 23.51 5.88 -22.67
CA GLN A 52 23.20 7.19 -22.12
C GLN A 52 22.71 8.20 -23.15
N LEU A 53 23.06 7.98 -24.45
CA LEU A 53 22.63 8.83 -25.57
C LEU A 53 21.14 8.64 -25.91
N VAL A 54 20.52 7.53 -25.47
CA VAL A 54 19.11 7.26 -25.76
C VAL A 54 18.24 7.96 -24.69
N GLU A 55 17.43 8.90 -25.12
CA GLU A 55 16.51 9.59 -24.20
C GLU A 55 15.44 8.65 -23.62
N LEU A 56 15.13 8.83 -22.34
CA LEU A 56 14.03 8.11 -21.71
C LEU A 56 12.70 8.76 -22.08
N PRO A 57 11.65 7.97 -22.36
CA PRO A 57 10.35 8.53 -22.68
C PRO A 57 9.81 9.34 -21.51
N LYS A 58 9.18 10.48 -21.80
CA LYS A 58 8.43 11.28 -20.84
C LYS A 58 7.26 10.43 -20.36
N ILE A 59 7.04 10.40 -19.04
CA ILE A 59 5.93 9.67 -18.42
C ILE A 59 4.84 10.67 -18.09
N HIS A 60 3.63 10.42 -18.61
CA HIS A 60 2.46 11.16 -18.20
C HIS A 60 1.96 10.59 -16.86
N GLU A 61 1.94 11.41 -15.83
CA GLU A 61 1.46 11.02 -14.51
C GLU A 61 -0.06 10.82 -14.57
N LYS A 62 -0.51 9.67 -14.09
CA LYS A 62 -1.95 9.38 -13.98
C LYS A 62 -2.43 9.77 -12.61
N PRO A 63 -3.66 10.29 -12.47
CA PRO A 63 -4.23 10.58 -11.16
C PRO A 63 -4.13 9.37 -10.23
N ILE A 64 -3.73 9.63 -8.99
CA ILE A 64 -3.62 8.59 -7.98
C ILE A 64 -5.03 8.23 -7.51
N LEU A 65 -5.53 7.07 -7.92
CA LEU A 65 -6.80 6.54 -7.43
C LEU A 65 -6.66 6.14 -5.97
N ARG A 66 -7.47 6.76 -5.10
CA ARG A 66 -7.57 6.47 -3.67
C ARG A 66 -9.01 6.10 -3.34
N LEU A 67 -9.20 5.31 -2.29
CA LEU A 67 -10.52 5.06 -1.74
C LEU A 67 -10.91 6.21 -0.80
N THR A 68 -12.16 6.64 -0.88
CA THR A 68 -12.74 7.59 0.09
C THR A 68 -13.05 6.88 1.42
N ALA A 69 -13.33 7.64 2.48
CA ALA A 69 -13.71 7.06 3.78
C ALA A 69 -14.95 6.15 3.65
N ASP A 70 -15.98 6.59 2.91
CA ASP A 70 -17.21 5.82 2.69
C ASP A 70 -16.93 4.53 1.92
N GLU A 71 -16.06 4.57 0.89
CA GLU A 71 -15.66 3.37 0.13
C GLU A 71 -14.87 2.39 0.99
N LEU A 72 -14.03 2.88 1.91
CA LEU A 72 -13.29 2.04 2.87
C LEU A 72 -14.24 1.39 3.86
N GLN A 73 -15.16 2.17 4.45
CA GLN A 73 -16.17 1.66 5.37
C GLN A 73 -17.02 0.59 4.68
N LYS A 74 -17.55 0.89 3.51
CA LYS A 74 -18.32 -0.07 2.70
C LYS A 74 -17.52 -1.33 2.37
N MET A 75 -16.22 -1.22 2.11
CA MET A 75 -15.37 -2.37 1.84
C MET A 75 -15.23 -3.29 3.06
N LEU A 76 -15.11 -2.71 4.26
CA LEU A 76 -15.08 -3.44 5.53
C LEU A 76 -16.43 -4.08 5.84
N GLU A 77 -17.54 -3.34 5.72
CA GLU A 77 -18.90 -3.85 5.93
C GLU A 77 -19.21 -5.03 5.00
N LEU A 78 -18.90 -4.92 3.72
CA LEU A 78 -19.09 -5.99 2.76
C LEU A 78 -18.24 -7.23 3.06
N SER A 79 -17.09 -7.06 3.70
CA SER A 79 -16.26 -8.19 4.12
C SER A 79 -16.83 -8.93 5.32
N GLN A 80 -17.68 -8.29 6.10
CA GLN A 80 -18.41 -8.91 7.23
C GLN A 80 -19.76 -9.49 6.76
N THR A 81 -20.58 -8.70 6.06
CA THR A 81 -21.96 -9.05 5.69
C THR A 81 -22.05 -9.97 4.49
N GLY A 82 -21.14 -9.79 3.51
CA GLY A 82 -21.22 -10.50 2.23
C GLY A 82 -22.36 -10.06 1.33
N GLU A 83 -22.92 -8.88 1.56
CA GLU A 83 -23.97 -8.32 0.73
C GLU A 83 -23.56 -8.19 -0.74
N ASN A 84 -24.54 -8.27 -1.63
CA ASN A 84 -24.36 -8.17 -3.10
C ASN A 84 -23.49 -9.28 -3.71
N MET A 85 -23.17 -10.34 -2.99
CA MET A 85 -22.42 -11.48 -3.52
C MET A 85 -23.35 -12.46 -4.24
N THR A 86 -22.81 -13.12 -5.27
CA THR A 86 -23.51 -14.24 -5.91
C THR A 86 -23.71 -15.40 -4.92
N LYS A 87 -24.71 -16.27 -5.16
CA LYS A 87 -24.97 -17.46 -4.31
C LYS A 87 -23.70 -18.30 -4.08
N GLY A 88 -22.88 -18.49 -5.11
CA GLY A 88 -21.61 -19.21 -5.02
C GLY A 88 -20.58 -18.52 -4.15
N GLN A 89 -20.45 -17.19 -4.29
CA GLN A 89 -19.54 -16.39 -3.47
C GLN A 89 -19.98 -16.33 -2.01
N ALA A 90 -21.30 -16.21 -1.73
CA ALA A 90 -21.84 -16.17 -0.39
C ALA A 90 -21.57 -17.46 0.41
N LYS A 91 -21.61 -18.64 -0.26
CA LYS A 91 -21.24 -19.91 0.36
C LYS A 91 -19.80 -19.90 0.90
N PHE A 92 -18.84 -19.44 0.08
CA PHE A 92 -17.44 -19.37 0.50
C PHE A 92 -17.19 -18.20 1.47
N HIS A 93 -17.93 -17.09 1.33
CA HIS A 93 -17.83 -15.94 2.21
C HIS A 93 -18.12 -16.31 3.67
N LYS A 94 -19.15 -17.10 3.94
CA LYS A 94 -19.47 -17.57 5.32
C LYS A 94 -18.27 -18.23 6.02
N LEU A 95 -17.39 -18.87 5.28
CA LEU A 95 -16.20 -19.54 5.80
C LEU A 95 -14.98 -18.60 5.91
N THR A 96 -15.01 -17.46 5.25
CA THR A 96 -13.84 -16.59 5.12
C THR A 96 -14.08 -15.16 5.60
N ALA A 97 -15.29 -14.81 5.99
CA ALA A 97 -15.67 -13.44 6.37
C ALA A 97 -14.77 -12.86 7.46
N THR A 98 -14.61 -13.56 8.58
CA THR A 98 -13.80 -13.11 9.72
C THR A 98 -12.33 -12.94 9.32
N ARG A 99 -11.77 -13.88 8.56
CA ARG A 99 -10.41 -13.78 8.01
C ARG A 99 -10.26 -12.61 7.06
N ASP A 100 -11.20 -12.48 6.12
CA ASP A 100 -11.14 -11.45 5.07
C ASP A 100 -11.27 -10.06 5.71
N TYR A 101 -12.14 -9.91 6.71
CA TYR A 101 -12.29 -8.68 7.50
C TYR A 101 -11.01 -8.35 8.27
N ALA A 102 -10.45 -9.30 9.04
CA ALA A 102 -9.21 -9.09 9.78
C ALA A 102 -8.04 -8.69 8.87
N MET A 103 -7.95 -9.31 7.69
CA MET A 103 -6.90 -8.98 6.71
C MET A 103 -7.09 -7.57 6.12
N LEU A 104 -8.31 -7.17 5.78
CA LEU A 104 -8.59 -5.82 5.27
C LEU A 104 -8.34 -4.77 6.34
N SER A 105 -8.79 -5.01 7.59
CA SER A 105 -8.52 -4.14 8.74
C SER A 105 -7.02 -3.97 8.96
N LEU A 106 -6.24 -5.05 8.87
CA LEU A 106 -4.78 -5.00 8.98
C LEU A 106 -4.15 -4.13 7.87
N PHE A 107 -4.57 -4.27 6.61
CA PHE A 107 -4.06 -3.43 5.52
C PHE A 107 -4.41 -1.95 5.71
N LEU A 108 -5.63 -1.66 6.16
CA LEU A 108 -6.13 -0.30 6.31
C LEU A 108 -5.64 0.38 7.59
N GLY A 109 -5.38 -0.38 8.66
CA GLY A 109 -4.91 0.17 9.93
C GLY A 109 -3.38 0.27 10.05
N THR A 110 -2.61 -0.43 9.18
CA THR A 110 -1.14 -0.46 9.31
C THR A 110 -0.39 -0.15 8.02
N GLY A 111 -1.07 -0.21 6.89
CA GLY A 111 -0.42 -0.05 5.60
C GLY A 111 0.63 -1.13 5.27
N ILE A 112 0.58 -2.30 5.90
CA ILE A 112 1.51 -3.42 5.68
C ILE A 112 1.63 -3.79 4.20
N ARG A 113 2.81 -4.26 3.76
CA ARG A 113 2.97 -4.77 2.38
C ARG A 113 2.33 -6.15 2.25
N VAL A 114 1.82 -6.47 1.05
CA VAL A 114 1.23 -7.79 0.80
C VAL A 114 2.20 -8.94 1.06
N SER A 115 3.48 -8.76 0.77
CA SER A 115 4.53 -9.77 1.05
C SER A 115 4.78 -9.95 2.55
N GLU A 116 4.76 -8.86 3.31
CA GLU A 116 4.89 -8.86 4.77
C GLU A 116 3.67 -9.56 5.40
N CYS A 117 2.45 -9.20 4.99
CA CYS A 117 1.21 -9.84 5.44
C CYS A 117 1.19 -11.36 5.18
N VAL A 118 1.67 -11.81 4.02
CA VAL A 118 1.81 -13.25 3.71
C VAL A 118 2.78 -13.94 4.67
N GLY A 119 3.86 -13.24 5.05
CA GLY A 119 4.91 -13.77 5.93
C GLY A 119 4.49 -13.91 7.39
N LEU A 120 3.46 -13.19 7.86
CA LEU A 120 3.10 -13.18 9.27
C LEU A 120 2.75 -14.57 9.81
N ASN A 121 3.26 -14.85 10.99
CA ASN A 121 2.91 -15.98 11.84
C ASN A 121 2.00 -15.52 12.98
N ILE A 122 1.37 -16.47 13.65
CA ILE A 122 0.55 -16.18 14.85
C ILE A 122 1.42 -15.58 15.95
N GLU A 123 2.63 -16.09 16.13
CA GLU A 123 3.61 -15.67 17.15
C GLU A 123 4.20 -14.26 16.92
N ASP A 124 4.07 -13.73 15.67
CA ASP A 124 4.54 -12.38 15.37
C ASP A 124 3.64 -11.28 15.96
N ILE A 125 2.43 -11.63 16.46
CA ILE A 125 1.45 -10.67 16.95
C ILE A 125 1.54 -10.55 18.48
N ASP A 126 1.76 -9.34 18.96
CA ASP A 126 1.69 -8.99 20.37
C ASP A 126 0.45 -8.12 20.65
N PHE A 127 -0.59 -8.75 21.21
CA PHE A 127 -1.82 -8.05 21.59
C PHE A 127 -1.67 -7.19 22.84
N SER A 128 -0.62 -7.40 23.66
CA SER A 128 -0.39 -6.57 24.86
C SER A 128 0.11 -5.18 24.49
N GLN A 129 0.83 -5.09 23.36
CA GLN A 129 1.36 -3.84 22.81
C GLN A 129 0.60 -3.36 21.57
N ASN A 130 -0.40 -4.11 21.11
CA ASN A 130 -1.04 -3.90 19.81
C ASN A 130 -0.01 -3.72 18.68
N ALA A 131 0.93 -4.65 18.59
CA ALA A 131 2.07 -4.59 17.69
C ALA A 131 2.32 -5.94 17.01
N PHE A 132 3.06 -5.91 15.92
CA PHE A 132 3.57 -7.12 15.27
C PHE A 132 4.92 -6.89 14.62
N LEU A 133 5.68 -7.98 14.53
CA LEU A 133 7.01 -7.99 13.92
C LEU A 133 6.90 -8.33 12.43
N VAL A 134 7.50 -7.52 11.57
CA VAL A 134 7.60 -7.81 10.13
C VAL A 134 9.04 -7.86 9.68
N THR A 135 9.35 -8.82 8.82
CA THR A 135 10.63 -8.87 8.12
C THR A 135 10.49 -8.17 6.77
N ARG A 136 11.18 -7.06 6.61
CA ARG A 136 11.22 -6.25 5.39
C ARG A 136 12.23 -6.81 4.38
N LYS A 137 12.17 -6.27 3.15
CA LYS A 137 13.15 -6.60 2.10
C LYS A 137 14.58 -6.34 2.61
N GLY A 138 15.45 -7.33 2.50
CA GLY A 138 16.83 -7.28 3.01
C GLY A 138 17.01 -7.89 4.40
N GLY A 139 15.96 -8.49 5.00
CA GLY A 139 16.04 -9.18 6.29
C GLY A 139 15.88 -8.28 7.53
N ASN A 140 15.72 -6.98 7.35
CA ASN A 140 15.50 -6.06 8.47
C ASN A 140 14.14 -6.30 9.12
N GLN A 141 14.13 -6.49 10.42
CA GLN A 141 12.91 -6.62 11.22
C GLN A 141 12.47 -5.25 11.74
N VAL A 142 11.17 -5.00 11.70
CA VAL A 142 10.55 -3.77 12.18
C VAL A 142 9.26 -4.11 12.91
N VAL A 143 9.03 -3.45 14.03
CA VAL A 143 7.77 -3.50 14.77
C VAL A 143 6.80 -2.49 14.14
N LEU A 144 5.60 -2.93 13.85
CA LEU A 144 4.49 -2.07 13.42
C LEU A 144 3.38 -2.14 14.46
N TYR A 145 2.76 -1.00 14.74
CA TYR A 145 1.66 -0.89 15.68
C TYR A 145 0.33 -0.84 14.93
N PHE A 146 -0.73 -1.31 15.58
CA PHE A 146 -2.07 -1.29 15.02
C PHE A 146 -3.10 -0.78 16.06
N PRO A 147 -4.19 -0.13 15.60
CA PRO A 147 -5.23 0.36 16.48
C PRO A 147 -6.08 -0.80 17.02
N GLN A 148 -6.87 -0.52 18.08
CA GLN A 148 -7.68 -1.52 18.78
C GLN A 148 -8.66 -2.25 17.87
N GLU A 149 -9.24 -1.56 16.88
CA GLU A 149 -10.17 -2.16 15.92
C GLU A 149 -9.52 -3.28 15.07
N VAL A 150 -8.21 -3.15 14.80
CA VAL A 150 -7.44 -4.20 14.13
C VAL A 150 -7.15 -5.35 15.09
N ALA A 151 -6.85 -5.06 16.36
CA ALA A 151 -6.68 -6.08 17.40
C ALA A 151 -7.93 -6.94 17.52
N ASP A 152 -9.10 -6.31 17.66
CA ASP A 152 -10.40 -6.99 17.80
C ASP A 152 -10.70 -7.88 16.58
N ALA A 153 -10.43 -7.38 15.37
CA ALA A 153 -10.60 -8.13 14.14
C ALA A 153 -9.67 -9.35 14.05
N LEU A 154 -8.41 -9.19 14.46
CA LEU A 154 -7.43 -10.28 14.47
C LEU A 154 -7.78 -11.33 15.53
N GLN A 155 -8.18 -10.92 16.74
CA GLN A 155 -8.60 -11.82 17.81
C GLN A 155 -9.82 -12.64 17.40
N ALA A 156 -10.85 -11.99 16.82
CA ALA A 156 -12.04 -12.67 16.30
C ALA A 156 -11.67 -13.72 15.23
N TYR A 157 -10.70 -13.41 14.38
CA TYR A 157 -10.21 -14.38 13.39
C TYR A 157 -9.41 -15.49 14.06
N LEU A 158 -8.54 -15.21 15.04
CA LEU A 158 -7.73 -16.22 15.70
C LEU A 158 -8.57 -17.28 16.42
N VAL A 159 -9.67 -16.90 17.05
CA VAL A 159 -10.64 -17.85 17.62
C VAL A 159 -11.13 -18.84 16.54
N GLN A 160 -11.43 -18.37 15.34
CA GLN A 160 -11.81 -19.24 14.22
C GLN A 160 -10.60 -20.05 13.72
N ARG A 161 -9.42 -19.43 13.68
CA ARG A 161 -8.18 -20.01 13.17
C ARG A 161 -7.72 -21.22 13.99
N GLU A 162 -7.91 -21.23 15.30
CA GLU A 162 -7.59 -22.32 16.22
C GLU A 162 -8.31 -23.63 15.84
N HIS A 163 -9.51 -23.53 15.24
CA HIS A 163 -10.30 -24.67 14.81
C HIS A 163 -9.96 -25.16 13.40
N ILE A 164 -8.93 -24.60 12.76
CA ILE A 164 -8.52 -24.99 11.42
C ILE A 164 -7.19 -25.74 11.50
N ASP A 165 -7.22 -27.05 11.26
CA ASP A 165 -6.01 -27.87 11.13
C ASP A 165 -5.26 -27.45 9.87
N ALA A 166 -4.16 -26.71 10.03
CA ALA A 166 -3.30 -26.33 8.92
C ALA A 166 -2.63 -27.56 8.31
N LEU A 167 -2.31 -27.49 7.02
CA LEU A 167 -1.48 -28.53 6.40
C LEU A 167 -0.02 -28.42 6.91
N PRO A 168 0.73 -29.55 6.91
CA PRO A 168 2.12 -29.58 7.35
C PRO A 168 2.97 -28.46 6.72
N GLY A 169 3.71 -27.74 7.58
CA GLY A 169 4.53 -26.58 7.20
C GLY A 169 3.77 -25.25 7.10
N HIS A 170 2.49 -25.23 7.49
CA HIS A 170 1.67 -24.01 7.49
C HIS A 170 1.02 -23.71 8.85
N GLU A 171 1.39 -24.44 9.90
CA GLU A 171 0.80 -24.41 11.23
C GLU A 171 0.87 -23.02 11.86
N ASN A 172 2.02 -22.37 11.74
CA ASN A 172 2.27 -21.06 12.32
C ASN A 172 1.74 -19.90 11.47
N ALA A 173 1.26 -20.17 10.23
CA ALA A 173 0.78 -19.10 9.36
C ALA A 173 -0.41 -18.37 9.98
N LEU A 174 -0.34 -17.03 10.08
CA LEU A 174 -1.45 -16.21 10.58
C LEU A 174 -2.69 -16.43 9.69
N PHE A 175 -2.58 -16.20 8.39
CA PHE A 175 -3.71 -16.31 7.47
C PHE A 175 -3.66 -17.58 6.62
N LEU A 176 -4.71 -18.38 6.73
CA LEU A 176 -4.88 -19.60 5.94
C LEU A 176 -5.90 -19.44 4.80
N SER A 177 -5.61 -20.09 3.69
CA SER A 177 -6.56 -20.28 2.59
C SER A 177 -7.59 -21.35 2.94
N LEU A 178 -8.67 -21.48 2.13
CA LEU A 178 -9.61 -22.60 2.25
C LEU A 178 -8.96 -23.97 2.06
N GLN A 179 -7.78 -24.01 1.43
CA GLN A 179 -6.98 -25.23 1.32
C GLN A 179 -6.11 -25.51 2.55
N ARG A 180 -6.30 -24.78 3.65
CA ARG A 180 -5.54 -24.90 4.91
C ARG A 180 -4.02 -24.67 4.76
N LYS A 181 -3.63 -23.89 3.73
CA LYS A 181 -2.25 -23.44 3.47
C LYS A 181 -2.12 -21.96 3.73
N ARG A 182 -0.92 -21.50 4.09
CA ARG A 182 -0.57 -20.08 4.14
C ARG A 182 -1.08 -19.36 2.88
N MET A 183 -1.74 -18.23 3.04
CA MET A 183 -2.19 -17.46 1.88
C MET A 183 -1.01 -16.95 1.07
N ASN A 184 -1.15 -16.93 -0.24
CA ASN A 184 -0.17 -16.33 -1.14
C ASN A 184 -0.59 -14.92 -1.57
N GLN A 185 0.37 -14.14 -2.05
CA GLN A 185 0.13 -12.75 -2.47
C GLN A 185 -0.99 -12.61 -3.50
N ARG A 186 -1.08 -13.56 -4.46
CA ARG A 186 -2.10 -13.52 -5.51
C ARG A 186 -3.51 -13.73 -4.96
N SER A 187 -3.66 -14.58 -3.95
CA SER A 187 -4.95 -14.79 -3.26
C SER A 187 -5.39 -13.53 -2.52
N ILE A 188 -4.47 -12.86 -1.82
CA ILE A 188 -4.74 -11.59 -1.15
C ILE A 188 -5.10 -10.49 -2.16
N GLN A 189 -4.38 -10.40 -3.28
CA GLN A 189 -4.71 -9.44 -4.34
C GLN A 189 -6.11 -9.68 -4.93
N LYS A 190 -6.50 -10.95 -5.12
CA LYS A 190 -7.86 -11.31 -5.58
C LYS A 190 -8.92 -10.95 -4.54
N LEU A 191 -8.63 -11.17 -3.24
CA LEU A 191 -9.51 -10.81 -2.14
C LEU A 191 -9.75 -9.30 -2.11
N VAL A 192 -8.70 -8.49 -2.09
CA VAL A 192 -8.81 -7.02 -2.12
C VAL A 192 -9.58 -6.56 -3.36
N LYS A 193 -9.26 -7.11 -4.54
CA LYS A 193 -9.98 -6.78 -5.77
C LYS A 193 -11.47 -7.13 -5.71
N LYS A 194 -11.82 -8.27 -5.09
CA LYS A 194 -13.20 -8.70 -4.90
C LYS A 194 -14.00 -7.65 -4.14
N TYR A 195 -13.57 -7.29 -2.94
CA TYR A 195 -14.30 -6.34 -2.10
C TYR A 195 -14.29 -4.92 -2.67
N ALA A 196 -13.16 -4.49 -3.25
CA ALA A 196 -13.07 -3.18 -3.89
C ALA A 196 -14.00 -3.03 -5.10
N ALA A 197 -14.25 -4.11 -5.85
CA ALA A 197 -15.18 -4.06 -6.99
C ALA A 197 -16.62 -3.76 -6.56
N TYR A 198 -17.01 -4.17 -5.36
CA TYR A 198 -18.34 -3.86 -4.80
C TYR A 198 -18.38 -2.51 -4.10
N ALA A 199 -17.31 -2.15 -3.36
CA ALA A 199 -17.26 -0.90 -2.62
C ALA A 199 -17.03 0.32 -3.50
N ALA A 200 -16.20 0.18 -4.54
CA ALA A 200 -15.80 1.26 -5.43
C ALA A 200 -15.81 0.82 -6.91
N PRO A 201 -16.98 0.57 -7.51
CA PRO A 201 -17.10 0.00 -8.85
C PRO A 201 -16.46 0.88 -9.93
N LEU A 202 -16.41 2.20 -9.72
CA LEU A 202 -15.78 3.15 -10.65
C LEU A 202 -14.24 3.16 -10.55
N LYS A 203 -13.65 2.43 -9.59
CA LYS A 203 -12.20 2.35 -9.36
C LYS A 203 -11.66 0.92 -9.57
N PRO A 204 -11.62 0.40 -10.81
CA PRO A 204 -11.42 -1.03 -11.10
C PRO A 204 -10.01 -1.57 -10.77
N ARG A 205 -9.06 -0.70 -10.38
CA ARG A 205 -7.65 -1.07 -10.18
C ARG A 205 -7.18 -0.98 -8.74
N ILE A 206 -8.09 -1.17 -7.78
CA ILE A 206 -7.70 -1.22 -6.36
C ILE A 206 -6.94 -2.53 -6.08
N SER A 207 -5.86 -2.39 -5.33
CA SER A 207 -4.96 -3.48 -4.96
C SER A 207 -4.44 -3.25 -3.54
N PRO A 208 -3.78 -4.21 -2.88
CA PRO A 208 -3.16 -4.00 -1.56
C PRO A 208 -2.21 -2.81 -1.53
N HIS A 209 -1.49 -2.55 -2.63
CA HIS A 209 -0.64 -1.36 -2.73
C HIS A 209 -1.44 -0.05 -2.68
N LYS A 210 -2.65 -0.04 -3.24
CA LYS A 210 -3.55 1.13 -3.16
C LYS A 210 -4.13 1.32 -1.76
N LEU A 211 -4.45 0.22 -1.04
CA LEU A 211 -4.85 0.31 0.37
C LEU A 211 -3.74 0.91 1.22
N ARG A 212 -2.50 0.47 1.02
CA ARG A 212 -1.33 1.04 1.68
C ARG A 212 -1.13 2.53 1.33
N SER A 213 -1.33 2.93 0.07
CA SER A 213 -1.30 4.36 -0.32
C SER A 213 -2.40 5.15 0.37
N THR A 214 -3.61 4.57 0.52
CA THR A 214 -4.71 5.21 1.23
C THR A 214 -4.39 5.36 2.72
N PHE A 215 -3.85 4.33 3.37
CA PHE A 215 -3.37 4.41 4.76
C PHE A 215 -2.34 5.53 4.93
N GLY A 216 -1.30 5.57 4.09
CA GLY A 216 -0.28 6.61 4.18
C GLY A 216 -0.84 8.02 3.94
N THR A 217 -1.87 8.15 3.09
CA THR A 217 -2.60 9.40 2.88
C THR A 217 -3.32 9.84 4.16
N ASN A 218 -4.07 8.91 4.77
CA ASN A 218 -4.82 9.19 6.00
C ASN A 218 -3.86 9.53 7.15
N LEU A 219 -2.74 8.80 7.28
CA LEU A 219 -1.71 9.10 8.27
C LEU A 219 -1.10 10.49 8.07
N TYR A 220 -0.80 10.88 6.82
CA TYR A 220 -0.31 12.21 6.51
C TYR A 220 -1.35 13.30 6.80
N HIS A 221 -2.62 13.07 6.51
CA HIS A 221 -3.69 14.00 6.88
C HIS A 221 -3.80 14.20 8.39
N ALA A 222 -3.70 13.12 9.15
CA ALA A 222 -3.81 13.16 10.60
C ALA A 222 -2.60 13.81 11.29
N THR A 223 -1.38 13.55 10.79
CA THR A 223 -0.15 13.96 11.50
C THR A 223 0.56 15.15 10.87
N GLY A 224 0.42 15.34 9.58
CA GLY A 224 1.17 16.34 8.84
C GLY A 224 2.63 15.99 8.59
N ASP A 225 3.11 14.92 9.13
CA ASP A 225 4.52 14.54 9.11
C ASP A 225 4.80 13.52 8.00
N ILE A 226 5.52 13.97 6.98
CA ILE A 226 5.92 13.13 5.83
C ILE A 226 7.02 12.13 6.20
N TYR A 227 7.85 12.46 7.20
CA TYR A 227 8.93 11.59 7.66
C TYR A 227 8.35 10.43 8.46
N LEU A 228 7.39 10.69 9.35
CA LEU A 228 6.65 9.64 10.05
C LEU A 228 5.95 8.69 9.06
N VAL A 229 5.29 9.22 8.03
CA VAL A 229 4.67 8.40 6.98
C VAL A 229 5.71 7.56 6.25
N ALA A 230 6.86 8.13 5.90
CA ALA A 230 7.93 7.39 5.23
C ALA A 230 8.49 6.28 6.10
N ASP A 231 8.69 6.52 7.39
CA ASP A 231 9.19 5.55 8.36
C ASP A 231 8.21 4.39 8.57
N VAL A 232 6.96 4.69 8.91
CA VAL A 232 5.89 3.68 9.10
C VAL A 232 5.72 2.83 7.85
N LEU A 233 5.69 3.46 6.67
CA LEU A 233 5.63 2.75 5.41
C LEU A 233 6.96 2.08 5.03
N GLY A 234 8.08 2.38 5.67
CA GLY A 234 9.39 1.84 5.35
C GLY A 234 9.80 2.15 3.92
N HIS A 235 9.70 3.41 3.55
CA HIS A 235 10.24 3.91 2.31
C HIS A 235 11.71 4.26 2.51
N THR A 236 12.58 3.76 1.64
CA THR A 236 14.03 4.05 1.67
C THR A 236 14.36 5.49 1.29
N SER A 237 13.44 6.19 0.63
CA SER A 237 13.56 7.60 0.26
C SER A 237 12.26 8.33 0.55
N VAL A 238 12.39 9.45 1.25
CA VAL A 238 11.28 10.38 1.52
C VAL A 238 10.73 11.00 0.23
N ASP A 239 11.56 11.12 -0.82
CA ASP A 239 11.12 11.61 -2.13
C ASP A 239 10.03 10.74 -2.75
N THR A 240 10.08 9.42 -2.51
CA THR A 240 9.01 8.51 -2.95
C THR A 240 7.70 8.87 -2.27
N THR A 241 7.74 9.17 -0.97
CA THR A 241 6.59 9.59 -0.18
C THR A 241 6.11 10.97 -0.64
N ARG A 242 7.02 11.93 -0.79
CA ARG A 242 6.72 13.30 -1.22
C ARG A 242 6.00 13.37 -2.55
N LYS A 243 6.41 12.60 -3.55
CA LYS A 243 5.73 12.55 -4.86
C LYS A 243 4.28 12.04 -4.76
N HIS A 244 4.01 11.11 -3.86
CA HIS A 244 2.65 10.58 -3.66
C HIS A 244 1.72 11.55 -2.93
N TYR A 245 2.27 12.55 -2.21
CA TYR A 245 1.50 13.48 -1.38
C TYR A 245 1.64 14.94 -1.83
N ALA A 246 2.27 15.21 -2.99
CA ALA A 246 2.48 16.55 -3.52
C ALA A 246 1.17 17.35 -3.69
N ASP A 247 0.12 16.71 -4.18
CA ASP A 247 -1.20 17.34 -4.37
C ASP A 247 -1.84 17.81 -3.07
N MET A 248 -1.48 17.18 -1.94
CA MET A 248 -1.99 17.53 -0.61
C MET A 248 -1.26 18.72 0.00
N THR A 249 -0.09 19.05 -0.52
CA THR A 249 0.70 20.21 -0.06
C THR A 249 -0.01 21.52 -0.40
N ASP A 250 -0.81 21.55 -1.45
CA ASP A 250 -1.52 22.75 -1.89
C ASP A 250 -2.68 23.12 -0.97
N SER A 251 -3.48 22.15 -0.52
CA SER A 251 -4.53 22.37 0.48
C SER A 251 -3.95 22.85 1.82
N ARG A 252 -2.79 22.33 2.21
CA ARG A 252 -2.08 22.77 3.42
C ARG A 252 -1.48 24.16 3.28
N ARG A 253 -0.99 24.54 2.10
CA ARG A 253 -0.54 25.91 1.83
C ARG A 253 -1.67 26.92 1.98
N ARG A 254 -2.90 26.55 1.55
CA ARG A 254 -4.09 27.37 1.77
C ARG A 254 -4.42 27.48 3.25
N MET A 255 -4.48 26.37 3.98
CA MET A 255 -4.68 26.38 5.44
C MET A 255 -3.60 27.20 6.16
N ALA A 256 -2.32 27.03 5.79
CA ALA A 256 -1.24 27.81 6.37
C ALA A 256 -1.40 29.33 6.09
N ALA A 257 -1.86 29.70 4.91
CA ALA A 257 -2.13 31.09 4.58
C ALA A 257 -3.29 31.68 5.41
N GLU A 258 -4.29 30.86 5.76
CA GLU A 258 -5.41 31.27 6.63
C GLU A 258 -4.99 31.48 8.10
N HIS A 259 -3.90 30.82 8.54
CA HIS A 259 -3.38 30.93 9.92
C HIS A 259 -2.31 32.02 10.07
N VAL A 260 -1.87 32.64 8.97
CA VAL A 260 -0.95 33.77 9.03
C VAL A 260 -1.75 35.08 9.10
N HIS A 261 -1.89 35.63 10.29
CA HIS A 261 -2.50 36.91 10.47
C HIS A 261 -1.44 38.04 10.39
N LEU A 262 -1.73 39.09 9.62
CA LEU A 262 -0.88 40.26 9.60
C LEU A 262 -1.09 41.01 10.92
N PRO A 263 -0.02 41.59 11.53
CA PRO A 263 -0.16 42.43 12.72
C PRO A 263 -1.04 43.63 12.35
N THR A 264 -2.20 43.72 12.96
CA THR A 264 -3.05 44.90 12.84
C THR A 264 -2.58 45.96 13.82
N ALA A 265 -2.62 47.22 13.42
CA ALA A 265 -2.12 48.35 14.23
C ALA A 265 -2.86 48.56 15.59
N GLU A 266 -3.94 47.80 15.83
CA GLU A 266 -4.75 47.85 17.06
C GLU A 266 -4.36 46.82 18.13
N GLY A 267 -3.36 45.94 17.87
CA GLY A 267 -2.98 44.82 18.77
C GLY A 267 -1.84 45.09 19.75
N ASN A 268 -1.32 46.33 19.87
CA ASN A 268 -0.13 46.62 20.68
C ASN A 268 -0.43 47.22 22.07
N ALA A 269 -1.57 46.90 22.70
CA ALA A 269 -1.94 47.49 23.99
C ALA A 269 -2.05 46.51 25.16
N ASP A 270 -1.60 45.27 25.08
CA ASP A 270 -1.54 44.39 26.27
C ASP A 270 -0.53 43.24 26.09
N SER A 271 0.75 43.58 26.20
CA SER A 271 1.80 42.59 26.49
C SER A 271 2.87 43.25 27.36
N GLN A 272 2.51 43.56 28.61
CA GLN A 272 3.53 43.73 29.65
C GLN A 272 3.97 42.38 30.10
N GLU A 273 5.12 41.94 29.59
CA GLU A 273 5.88 40.80 30.14
C GLU A 273 6.28 41.12 31.58
N VAL A 274 5.68 40.43 32.54
CA VAL A 274 6.16 40.36 33.93
C VAL A 274 7.28 39.37 33.97
N PHE A 275 8.52 39.82 33.97
CA PHE A 275 9.69 38.99 34.34
C PHE A 275 9.68 38.77 35.85
N PRO A 276 9.78 37.56 36.36
CA PRO A 276 9.99 37.31 37.77
C PRO A 276 11.44 37.73 38.12
N THR A 277 11.55 38.65 39.07
CA THR A 277 12.80 39.01 39.73
C THR A 277 13.31 37.81 40.53
N GLU A 278 14.50 37.34 40.18
CA GLU A 278 15.28 36.42 41.05
C GLU A 278 15.74 37.17 42.29
N GLU A 279 15.26 36.77 43.46
CA GLU A 279 15.93 37.07 44.73
C GLU A 279 17.01 36.00 44.96
N GLN A 280 18.26 36.46 45.07
CA GLN A 280 19.35 35.73 45.72
C GLN A 280 19.48 36.23 47.20
N PRO A 281 19.90 35.35 48.13
CA PRO A 281 21.22 35.37 48.71
C PRO A 281 22.02 34.10 48.47
#